data_9c3b5b0491a9c7b4b1459e02d687f977
#
_entry.id   9c3b5b0491a9c7b4b1459e02d687f977
#
_cell.length_a   1.000
_cell.length_b   1.000
_cell.length_c   1.000
_cell.angle_alpha   90.00
_cell.angle_beta   90.00
_cell.angle_gamma   90.00
#
_symmetry.space_group_name_H-M   'P 1'
#
loop_
_entity.id
_entity.type
_entity.pdbx_description
1 polymer ?
#
loop_
_entity_poly.entity_id
_entity_poly.type
_entity_poly.pdbx_seq_one_letter_code
_entity_poly.pdbx_strand_id
1 'polypeptide(L)'
;EIQISAIDKHGNQTTKPAKLNITRPERIAAPELGAQPTYVNGIMVVNKKHPLPVNYAPGENLTAGNAVRQIIADMQQAGFDISSSYSGYRSYSYQAQIYQQYVAAHGQAAADTFSAKPGYSEHQAGLAFDIRHGNGALVTNGPAAEWISANAHKYGFIVRYQSGKEHITGYSAEPWHLRYIGGQATAVHESGQTLEEYLGVPGGSY
;
A
#
# COMPACT_ATOMS: atom_id res chain seq x y z
N GLU A 1 -12.84 -24.59 27.28
CA GLU A 1 -14.21 -24.12 27.51
C GLU A 1 -14.19 -22.87 28.37
N ILE A 2 -14.78 -21.78 27.91
CA ILE A 2 -14.89 -20.55 28.71
C ILE A 2 -16.34 -20.52 29.22
N GLN A 3 -16.51 -20.36 30.51
CA GLN A 3 -17.82 -20.11 31.11
C GLN A 3 -18.05 -18.60 31.22
N ILE A 4 -19.12 -18.11 30.62
CA ILE A 4 -19.55 -16.72 30.73
C ILE A 4 -20.69 -16.69 31.77
N SER A 5 -20.47 -15.89 32.83
CA SER A 5 -21.47 -15.64 33.87
C SER A 5 -22.02 -14.23 33.72
N ALA A 6 -23.33 -14.08 33.77
CA ALA A 6 -24.00 -12.79 33.88
C ALA A 6 -24.76 -12.74 35.21
N ILE A 7 -24.70 -11.62 35.89
CA ILE A 7 -25.44 -11.34 37.12
C ILE A 7 -26.45 -10.23 36.83
N ASP A 8 -27.74 -10.51 37.13
CA ASP A 8 -28.78 -9.50 36.96
C ASP A 8 -28.80 -8.48 38.12
N LYS A 9 -29.62 -7.47 37.99
CA LYS A 9 -29.77 -6.39 39.03
C LYS A 9 -30.31 -6.89 40.39
N HIS A 10 -30.77 -8.14 40.46
CA HIS A 10 -31.29 -8.80 41.66
C HIS A 10 -30.30 -9.80 42.25
N GLY A 11 -29.11 -9.93 41.68
CA GLY A 11 -28.04 -10.82 42.14
C GLY A 11 -28.15 -12.25 41.64
N ASN A 12 -29.08 -12.57 40.73
CA ASN A 12 -29.17 -13.90 40.16
C ASN A 12 -28.06 -14.13 39.12
N GLN A 13 -27.33 -15.22 39.29
CA GLN A 13 -26.25 -15.58 38.38
C GLN A 13 -26.72 -16.64 37.38
N THR A 14 -26.48 -16.35 36.11
CA THR A 14 -26.70 -17.34 35.03
C THR A 14 -25.38 -17.63 34.38
N THR A 15 -24.98 -18.90 34.31
CA THR A 15 -23.77 -19.37 33.65
C THR A 15 -24.14 -20.19 32.44
N LYS A 16 -23.66 -19.80 31.25
CA LYS A 16 -23.80 -20.58 30.02
C LYS A 16 -22.46 -20.97 29.47
N PRO A 17 -22.24 -22.21 29.02
CA PRO A 17 -21.02 -22.56 28.30
C PRO A 17 -21.01 -21.82 26.95
N ALA A 18 -19.95 -21.09 26.67
CA ALA A 18 -19.71 -20.46 25.39
C ALA A 18 -18.52 -21.14 24.72
N LYS A 19 -18.70 -21.58 23.46
CA LYS A 19 -17.56 -21.98 22.61
C LYS A 19 -16.98 -20.73 21.99
N LEU A 20 -15.80 -20.34 22.45
CA LEU A 20 -15.03 -19.33 21.78
C LEU A 20 -14.30 -19.99 20.61
N ASN A 21 -14.78 -19.79 19.40
CA ASN A 21 -14.04 -20.16 18.20
C ASN A 21 -12.94 -19.12 17.96
N ILE A 22 -11.77 -19.38 18.52
CA ILE A 22 -10.56 -18.59 18.17
C ILE A 22 -10.09 -19.13 16.83
N THR A 23 -10.50 -18.50 15.74
CA THR A 23 -9.85 -18.66 14.45
C THR A 23 -8.47 -18.02 14.59
N ARG A 24 -7.43 -18.85 14.64
CA ARG A 24 -6.06 -18.37 14.54
C ARG A 24 -5.95 -17.65 13.19
N PRO A 25 -5.52 -16.39 13.12
CA PRO A 25 -5.30 -15.74 11.83
C PRO A 25 -4.37 -16.63 11.01
N GLU A 26 -4.71 -16.83 9.75
CA GLU A 26 -3.93 -17.63 8.82
C GLU A 26 -2.50 -17.10 8.84
N ARG A 27 -1.54 -17.99 9.11
CA ARG A 27 -0.13 -17.58 9.17
C ARG A 27 0.27 -17.23 7.74
N ILE A 28 0.40 -15.94 7.46
CA ILE A 28 0.89 -15.46 6.17
C ILE A 28 2.26 -16.13 5.97
N ALA A 29 2.36 -17.01 4.97
CA ALA A 29 3.64 -17.59 4.61
C ALA A 29 4.56 -16.43 4.20
N ALA A 30 5.68 -16.28 4.92
CA ALA A 30 6.68 -15.30 4.55
C ALA A 30 7.23 -15.67 3.16
N PRO A 31 7.45 -14.68 2.25
CA PRO A 31 8.14 -14.94 1.00
C PRO A 31 9.47 -15.64 1.26
N GLU A 32 9.82 -16.59 0.38
CA GLU A 32 11.00 -17.42 0.59
C GLU A 32 12.27 -16.58 0.77
N LEU A 33 13.09 -16.98 1.75
CA LEU A 33 14.43 -16.42 1.93
C LEU A 33 15.26 -16.76 0.66
N GLY A 34 15.71 -15.72 -0.05
CA GLY A 34 16.52 -15.88 -1.27
C GLY A 34 15.76 -15.77 -2.59
N ALA A 35 14.42 -15.61 -2.57
CA ALA A 35 13.70 -15.18 -3.76
C ALA A 35 14.31 -13.88 -4.30
N GLN A 36 14.38 -13.72 -5.62
CA GLN A 36 14.83 -12.47 -6.22
C GLN A 36 13.62 -11.60 -6.56
N PRO A 37 13.73 -10.25 -6.47
CA PRO A 37 12.70 -9.36 -6.97
C PRO A 37 12.40 -9.65 -8.44
N THR A 38 11.12 -9.63 -8.80
CA THR A 38 10.67 -9.82 -10.19
C THR A 38 10.87 -8.55 -11.00
N TYR A 39 11.47 -8.68 -12.20
CA TYR A 39 11.61 -7.57 -13.14
C TYR A 39 10.99 -7.93 -14.49
N VAL A 40 10.24 -6.99 -15.06
CA VAL A 40 9.69 -7.09 -16.42
C VAL A 40 10.02 -5.78 -17.15
N ASN A 41 10.65 -5.88 -18.31
CA ASN A 41 11.10 -4.73 -19.11
C ASN A 41 11.92 -3.70 -18.32
N GLY A 42 12.74 -4.17 -17.37
CA GLY A 42 13.56 -3.31 -16.50
C GLY A 42 12.82 -2.68 -15.32
N ILE A 43 11.51 -2.87 -15.21
CA ILE A 43 10.70 -2.40 -14.09
C ILE A 43 10.55 -3.51 -13.04
N MET A 44 10.86 -3.20 -11.78
CA MET A 44 10.59 -4.12 -10.67
C MET A 44 9.08 -4.22 -10.45
N VAL A 45 8.56 -5.44 -10.43
CA VAL A 45 7.15 -5.73 -10.13
C VAL A 45 7.02 -6.12 -8.67
N VAL A 46 6.19 -5.39 -7.92
CA VAL A 46 5.81 -5.73 -6.54
C VAL A 46 4.31 -5.60 -6.43
N ASN A 47 3.62 -6.71 -6.21
CA ASN A 47 2.17 -6.74 -6.03
C ASN A 47 1.76 -8.04 -5.33
N LYS A 48 0.48 -8.33 -5.22
CA LYS A 48 -0.02 -9.53 -4.52
C LYS A 48 0.42 -10.88 -5.09
N LYS A 49 1.01 -10.91 -6.29
CA LYS A 49 1.57 -12.11 -6.95
C LYS A 49 3.09 -12.13 -7.01
N HIS A 50 3.72 -10.97 -6.81
CA HIS A 50 5.16 -10.79 -6.95
C HIS A 50 5.75 -10.19 -5.65
N PRO A 51 6.02 -11.01 -4.62
CA PRO A 51 6.57 -10.53 -3.38
C PRO A 51 8.06 -10.18 -3.48
N LEU A 52 8.50 -9.37 -2.53
CA LEU A 52 9.90 -9.15 -2.24
C LEU A 52 10.37 -10.10 -1.13
N PRO A 53 11.64 -10.53 -1.13
CA PRO A 53 12.21 -11.32 -0.04
C PRO A 53 12.12 -10.59 1.31
N VAL A 54 12.01 -11.36 2.39
CA VAL A 54 11.94 -10.83 3.77
C VAL A 54 13.12 -9.90 4.10
N ASN A 55 14.30 -10.26 3.62
CA ASN A 55 15.55 -9.54 3.85
C ASN A 55 15.86 -8.47 2.80
N TYR A 56 14.94 -8.23 1.85
CA TYR A 56 15.11 -7.16 0.87
C TYR A 56 14.90 -5.79 1.53
N ALA A 57 15.99 -5.07 1.75
CA ALA A 57 16.02 -3.83 2.52
C ALA A 57 16.94 -2.77 1.87
N PRO A 58 16.63 -2.29 0.65
CA PRO A 58 17.49 -1.35 -0.07
C PRO A 58 17.48 0.06 0.53
N GLY A 59 16.52 0.39 1.40
CA GLY A 59 16.23 1.76 1.79
C GLY A 59 15.48 2.53 0.70
N GLU A 60 15.38 3.85 0.85
CA GLU A 60 14.77 4.74 -0.15
C GLU A 60 15.68 4.83 -1.39
N ASN A 61 15.10 4.68 -2.58
CA ASN A 61 15.81 4.93 -3.82
C ASN A 61 16.11 6.43 -3.97
N LEU A 62 17.37 6.81 -4.08
CA LEU A 62 17.80 8.21 -4.08
C LEU A 62 17.23 9.01 -5.27
N THR A 63 17.16 8.42 -6.45
CA THR A 63 16.60 9.08 -7.64
C THR A 63 15.11 9.33 -7.46
N ALA A 64 14.37 8.32 -7.02
CA ALA A 64 12.93 8.43 -6.74
C ALA A 64 12.66 9.42 -5.60
N GLY A 65 13.47 9.40 -4.54
CA GLY A 65 13.37 10.34 -3.43
C GLY A 65 13.64 11.81 -3.85
N ASN A 66 14.59 12.05 -4.76
CA ASN A 66 14.79 13.38 -5.31
C ASN A 66 13.60 13.82 -6.18
N ALA A 67 13.07 12.92 -6.99
CA ALA A 67 11.94 13.20 -7.86
C ALA A 67 10.65 13.49 -7.08
N VAL A 68 10.35 12.75 -5.99
CA VAL A 68 9.18 13.06 -5.16
C VAL A 68 9.30 14.38 -4.42
N ARG A 69 10.50 14.75 -3.97
CA ARG A 69 10.74 16.07 -3.37
C ARG A 69 10.52 17.20 -4.37
N GLN A 70 10.86 16.98 -5.65
CA GLN A 70 10.54 17.95 -6.71
C GLN A 70 9.04 18.07 -6.95
N ILE A 71 8.30 16.96 -6.99
CA ILE A 71 6.81 16.98 -7.06
C ILE A 71 6.24 17.83 -5.93
N ILE A 72 6.68 17.59 -4.69
CA ILE A 72 6.21 18.32 -3.52
C ILE A 72 6.51 19.82 -3.66
N ALA A 73 7.72 20.20 -4.06
CA ALA A 73 8.10 21.59 -4.24
C ALA A 73 7.25 22.28 -5.31
N ASP A 74 7.01 21.63 -6.45
CA ASP A 74 6.24 22.20 -7.55
C ASP A 74 4.74 22.31 -7.18
N MET A 75 4.20 21.35 -6.43
CA MET A 75 2.84 21.44 -5.87
C MET A 75 2.72 22.61 -4.89
N GLN A 76 3.69 22.80 -3.99
CA GLN A 76 3.72 23.91 -3.04
C GLN A 76 3.83 25.26 -3.79
N GLN A 77 4.68 25.32 -4.82
CA GLN A 77 4.80 26.51 -5.69
C GLN A 77 3.49 26.81 -6.44
N ALA A 78 2.74 25.78 -6.81
CA ALA A 78 1.41 25.92 -7.42
C ALA A 78 0.31 26.31 -6.41
N GLY A 79 0.65 26.49 -5.14
CA GLY A 79 -0.25 26.96 -4.08
C GLY A 79 -1.03 25.84 -3.34
N PHE A 80 -0.67 24.57 -3.56
CA PHE A 80 -1.27 23.48 -2.79
C PHE A 80 -0.67 23.37 -1.39
N ASP A 81 -1.53 23.13 -0.40
CA ASP A 81 -1.11 22.82 0.97
C ASP A 81 -0.62 21.37 1.06
N ILE A 82 0.63 21.15 0.67
CA ILE A 82 1.30 19.85 0.66
C ILE A 82 2.43 19.84 1.69
N SER A 83 2.47 18.77 2.49
CA SER A 83 3.55 18.52 3.45
C SER A 83 4.89 18.31 2.74
N SER A 84 5.96 18.83 3.30
CA SER A 84 7.32 18.47 2.88
C SER A 84 7.73 17.06 3.28
N SER A 85 6.97 16.42 4.19
CA SER A 85 7.15 15.02 4.57
C SER A 85 6.21 14.10 3.81
N TYR A 86 6.67 12.89 3.55
CA TYR A 86 5.93 11.83 2.86
C TYR A 86 6.17 10.49 3.56
N SER A 87 5.39 9.47 3.22
CA SER A 87 5.67 8.09 3.61
C SER A 87 6.44 7.41 2.47
N GLY A 88 7.71 7.09 2.66
CA GLY A 88 8.57 6.45 1.68
C GLY A 88 8.88 4.99 2.01
N TYR A 89 10.17 4.64 2.11
CA TYR A 89 10.61 3.28 2.42
C TYR A 89 10.00 2.73 3.71
N ARG A 90 9.52 1.48 3.65
CA ARG A 90 9.05 0.71 4.80
C ARG A 90 9.70 -0.68 4.81
N SER A 91 10.36 -1.06 5.91
CA SER A 91 10.91 -2.42 6.03
C SER A 91 9.80 -3.48 6.08
N TYR A 92 10.16 -4.73 5.78
CA TYR A 92 9.26 -5.88 5.93
C TYR A 92 8.62 -5.94 7.33
N SER A 93 9.44 -5.77 8.39
CA SER A 93 8.97 -5.85 9.78
C SER A 93 8.02 -4.71 10.13
N TYR A 94 8.27 -3.49 9.63
CA TYR A 94 7.39 -2.36 9.85
C TYR A 94 6.06 -2.55 9.10
N GLN A 95 6.09 -3.04 7.86
CA GLN A 95 4.88 -3.38 7.11
C GLN A 95 4.07 -4.48 7.83
N ALA A 96 4.73 -5.47 8.46
CA ALA A 96 4.05 -6.50 9.22
C ALA A 96 3.28 -5.92 10.42
N GLN A 97 3.87 -4.95 11.14
CA GLN A 97 3.21 -4.28 12.26
C GLN A 97 1.98 -3.48 11.81
N ILE A 98 2.13 -2.67 10.74
CA ILE A 98 1.03 -1.87 10.16
C ILE A 98 -0.10 -2.80 9.71
N TYR A 99 0.21 -3.84 8.95
CA TYR A 99 -0.79 -4.76 8.44
C TYR A 99 -1.56 -5.46 9.57
N GLN A 100 -0.87 -5.92 10.62
CA GLN A 100 -1.53 -6.53 11.79
C GLN A 100 -2.47 -5.55 12.51
N GLN A 101 -2.10 -4.27 12.63
CA GLN A 101 -2.98 -3.25 13.20
C GLN A 101 -4.26 -3.08 12.36
N TYR A 102 -4.14 -3.05 11.04
CA TYR A 102 -5.31 -2.97 10.15
C TYR A 102 -6.17 -4.23 10.20
N VAL A 103 -5.56 -5.40 10.25
CA VAL A 103 -6.32 -6.66 10.41
C VAL A 103 -7.08 -6.68 11.75
N ALA A 104 -6.46 -6.21 12.83
CA ALA A 104 -7.12 -6.14 14.14
C ALA A 104 -8.29 -5.14 14.14
N ALA A 105 -8.16 -4.02 13.43
CA ALA A 105 -9.18 -2.96 13.41
C ALA A 105 -10.33 -3.25 12.42
N HIS A 106 -10.04 -3.85 11.26
CA HIS A 106 -10.98 -3.95 10.13
C HIS A 106 -11.27 -5.38 9.68
N GLY A 107 -10.54 -6.37 10.18
CA GLY A 107 -10.54 -7.73 9.67
C GLY A 107 -9.65 -7.90 8.43
N GLN A 108 -9.19 -9.13 8.19
CA GLN A 108 -8.22 -9.43 7.12
C GLN A 108 -8.73 -9.09 5.73
N ALA A 109 -9.98 -9.47 5.41
CA ALA A 109 -10.54 -9.23 4.08
C ALA A 109 -10.59 -7.74 3.72
N ALA A 110 -10.95 -6.87 4.69
CA ALA A 110 -10.95 -5.43 4.48
C ALA A 110 -9.51 -4.88 4.41
N ALA A 111 -8.63 -5.29 5.33
CA ALA A 111 -7.23 -4.86 5.32
C ALA A 111 -6.53 -5.19 4.00
N ASP A 112 -6.80 -6.34 3.40
CA ASP A 112 -6.23 -6.77 2.12
C ASP A 112 -6.61 -5.85 0.95
N THR A 113 -7.65 -5.02 1.07
CA THR A 113 -8.06 -4.11 -0.01
C THR A 113 -7.30 -2.78 -0.02
N PHE A 114 -6.61 -2.41 1.07
CA PHE A 114 -5.91 -1.12 1.17
C PHE A 114 -4.52 -1.20 1.83
N SER A 115 -4.11 -2.36 2.30
CA SER A 115 -2.79 -2.56 2.90
C SER A 115 -2.16 -3.85 2.40
N ALA A 116 -0.94 -3.74 1.90
CA ALA A 116 -0.19 -4.90 1.45
C ALA A 116 0.24 -5.78 2.63
N LYS A 117 0.18 -7.10 2.44
CA LYS A 117 0.86 -8.04 3.32
C LYS A 117 2.37 -7.77 3.34
N PRO A 118 3.09 -8.10 4.43
CA PRO A 118 4.54 -7.93 4.46
C PRO A 118 5.20 -8.73 3.33
N GLY A 119 6.13 -8.10 2.64
CA GLY A 119 6.76 -8.61 1.43
C GLY A 119 6.05 -8.24 0.12
N TYR A 120 4.81 -7.76 0.17
CA TYR A 120 4.02 -7.41 -1.02
C TYR A 120 3.81 -5.89 -1.20
N SER A 121 4.49 -5.09 -0.36
CA SER A 121 4.40 -3.62 -0.41
C SER A 121 5.49 -3.02 -1.30
N GLU A 122 5.11 -2.14 -2.21
CA GLU A 122 6.04 -1.36 -3.03
C GLU A 122 6.92 -0.41 -2.20
N HIS A 123 6.49 -0.02 -1.00
CA HIS A 123 7.33 0.75 -0.09
C HIS A 123 8.57 -0.01 0.36
N GLN A 124 8.52 -1.35 0.42
CA GLN A 124 9.70 -2.16 0.72
C GLN A 124 10.75 -2.09 -0.39
N ALA A 125 10.32 -1.82 -1.63
CA ALA A 125 11.24 -1.60 -2.74
C ALA A 125 11.96 -0.25 -2.67
N GLY A 126 11.51 0.68 -1.81
CA GLY A 126 12.02 2.05 -1.76
C GLY A 126 11.63 2.90 -2.97
N LEU A 127 10.60 2.48 -3.72
CA LEU A 127 10.14 3.08 -4.97
C LEU A 127 8.72 3.65 -4.88
N ALA A 128 8.06 3.55 -3.72
CA ALA A 128 6.72 4.09 -3.50
C ALA A 128 6.72 5.19 -2.45
N PHE A 129 5.86 6.20 -2.66
CA PHE A 129 5.80 7.42 -1.84
C PHE A 129 4.35 7.87 -1.71
N ASP A 130 3.89 8.08 -0.46
CA ASP A 130 2.55 8.58 -0.17
C ASP A 130 2.60 10.08 0.11
N ILE A 131 1.92 10.87 -0.73
CA ILE A 131 1.85 12.33 -0.62
C ILE A 131 0.80 12.74 0.41
N ARG A 132 1.12 13.75 1.21
CA ARG A 132 0.30 14.25 2.30
C ARG A 132 0.02 15.74 2.18
N HIS A 133 -1.14 16.16 2.66
CA HIS A 133 -1.44 17.56 2.95
C HIS A 133 -0.59 18.10 4.11
N GLY A 134 -0.50 19.43 4.25
CA GLY A 134 0.19 20.09 5.35
C GLY A 134 -0.28 19.68 6.74
N ASN A 135 -1.54 19.27 6.89
CA ASN A 135 -2.10 18.71 8.12
C ASN A 135 -1.77 17.24 8.37
N GLY A 136 -1.00 16.59 7.47
CA GLY A 136 -0.56 15.20 7.56
C GLY A 136 -1.53 14.17 6.97
N ALA A 137 -2.74 14.55 6.55
CA ALA A 137 -3.68 13.64 5.89
C ALA A 137 -3.19 13.26 4.48
N LEU A 138 -3.52 12.05 4.01
CA LEU A 138 -3.23 11.62 2.64
C LEU A 138 -4.01 12.45 1.61
N VAL A 139 -3.44 12.70 0.44
CA VAL A 139 -4.09 13.43 -0.67
C VAL A 139 -5.07 12.48 -1.38
N THR A 140 -6.27 12.32 -0.82
CA THR A 140 -7.25 11.33 -1.28
C THR A 140 -8.12 11.81 -2.45
N ASN A 141 -8.28 13.11 -2.64
CA ASN A 141 -9.16 13.71 -3.65
C ASN A 141 -8.87 15.20 -3.86
N GLY A 142 -9.68 15.84 -4.70
CA GLY A 142 -9.67 17.28 -4.96
C GLY A 142 -8.52 17.74 -5.86
N PRO A 143 -8.33 19.07 -6.00
CA PRO A 143 -7.39 19.64 -6.96
C PRO A 143 -5.94 19.15 -6.81
N ALA A 144 -5.49 18.85 -5.60
CA ALA A 144 -4.15 18.31 -5.37
C ALA A 144 -4.00 16.89 -5.96
N ALA A 145 -4.99 16.02 -5.78
CA ALA A 145 -4.99 14.68 -6.36
C ALA A 145 -5.09 14.72 -7.90
N GLU A 146 -5.88 15.64 -8.43
CA GLU A 146 -5.98 15.88 -9.87
C GLU A 146 -4.64 16.34 -10.45
N TRP A 147 -3.96 17.26 -9.76
CA TRP A 147 -2.64 17.71 -10.16
C TRP A 147 -1.62 16.56 -10.17
N ILE A 148 -1.62 15.73 -9.13
CA ILE A 148 -0.77 14.54 -9.06
C ILE A 148 -1.04 13.62 -10.26
N SER A 149 -2.30 13.30 -10.51
CA SER A 149 -2.71 12.44 -11.62
C SER A 149 -2.22 12.96 -12.98
N ALA A 150 -2.31 14.27 -13.21
CA ALA A 150 -1.91 14.88 -14.45
C ALA A 150 -0.40 15.09 -14.63
N ASN A 151 0.38 15.09 -13.54
CA ASN A 151 1.78 15.55 -13.62
C ASN A 151 2.81 14.52 -13.12
N ALA A 152 2.45 13.56 -12.27
CA ALA A 152 3.42 12.65 -11.65
C ALA A 152 4.29 11.91 -12.68
N HIS A 153 3.74 11.58 -13.85
CA HIS A 153 4.48 10.88 -14.90
C HIS A 153 5.68 11.66 -15.43
N LYS A 154 5.65 13.01 -15.40
CA LYS A 154 6.74 13.89 -15.82
C LYS A 154 7.98 13.77 -14.92
N TYR A 155 7.80 13.26 -13.72
CA TYR A 155 8.84 13.03 -12.71
C TYR A 155 9.24 11.56 -12.59
N GLY A 156 8.75 10.71 -13.49
CA GLY A 156 9.03 9.28 -13.49
C GLY A 156 8.11 8.45 -12.59
N PHE A 157 6.98 9.01 -12.12
CA PHE A 157 6.00 8.32 -11.29
C PHE A 157 4.71 8.00 -12.03
N ILE A 158 4.06 6.95 -11.58
CA ILE A 158 2.65 6.67 -11.90
C ILE A 158 1.81 6.75 -10.61
N VAL A 159 0.55 7.18 -10.72
CA VAL A 159 -0.46 6.91 -9.69
C VAL A 159 -0.78 5.42 -9.78
N ARG A 160 -0.40 4.69 -8.74
CA ARG A 160 -0.30 3.24 -8.80
C ARG A 160 -1.64 2.52 -8.81
N TYR A 161 -2.58 3.00 -8.00
CA TYR A 161 -3.88 2.39 -7.80
C TYR A 161 -4.99 3.34 -8.26
N GLN A 162 -5.48 3.07 -9.47
CA GLN A 162 -6.46 3.92 -10.17
C GLN A 162 -7.88 3.45 -9.86
N SER A 163 -8.82 4.40 -9.79
CA SER A 163 -10.24 4.10 -9.64
C SER A 163 -10.78 3.27 -10.81
N GLY A 164 -11.59 2.24 -10.50
CA GLY A 164 -12.14 1.31 -11.47
C GLY A 164 -11.20 0.17 -11.89
N LYS A 165 -9.98 0.14 -11.34
CA LYS A 165 -8.96 -0.88 -11.63
C LYS A 165 -8.68 -1.82 -10.43
N GLU A 166 -9.51 -1.77 -9.40
CA GLU A 166 -9.35 -2.54 -8.16
C GLU A 166 -9.32 -4.05 -8.40
N HIS A 167 -10.07 -4.52 -9.40
CA HIS A 167 -10.11 -5.93 -9.79
C HIS A 167 -8.80 -6.42 -10.42
N ILE A 168 -7.97 -5.51 -10.94
CA ILE A 168 -6.67 -5.81 -11.55
C ILE A 168 -5.56 -5.71 -10.51
N THR A 169 -5.53 -4.60 -9.75
CA THR A 169 -4.46 -4.34 -8.78
C THR A 169 -4.69 -5.05 -7.45
N GLY A 170 -5.98 -5.30 -7.11
CA GLY A 170 -6.40 -5.84 -5.82
C GLY A 170 -6.45 -4.80 -4.69
N TYR A 171 -6.22 -3.53 -4.99
CA TYR A 171 -6.23 -2.42 -4.03
C TYR A 171 -7.25 -1.36 -4.41
N SER A 172 -7.84 -0.73 -3.40
CA SER A 172 -8.67 0.46 -3.57
C SER A 172 -7.89 1.59 -4.24
N ALA A 173 -8.60 2.54 -4.86
CA ALA A 173 -7.94 3.69 -5.48
C ALA A 173 -7.17 4.53 -4.46
N GLU A 174 -5.93 4.86 -4.76
CA GLU A 174 -5.02 5.62 -3.90
C GLU A 174 -4.32 6.74 -4.69
N PRO A 175 -4.96 7.91 -4.86
CA PRO A 175 -4.36 9.03 -5.61
C PRO A 175 -3.03 9.54 -5.04
N TRP A 176 -2.79 9.31 -3.76
CA TRP A 176 -1.58 9.71 -3.04
C TRP A 176 -0.40 8.77 -3.25
N HIS A 177 -0.65 7.50 -3.66
CA HIS A 177 0.37 6.47 -3.77
C HIS A 177 1.07 6.54 -5.11
N LEU A 178 2.27 7.10 -5.11
CA LEU A 178 3.12 7.27 -6.27
C LEU A 178 4.16 6.17 -6.37
N ARG A 179 4.21 5.47 -7.52
CA ARG A 179 5.21 4.46 -7.82
C ARG A 179 6.21 4.99 -8.85
N TYR A 180 7.49 5.01 -8.48
CA TYR A 180 8.57 5.37 -9.39
C TYR A 180 8.92 4.22 -10.34
N ILE A 181 8.89 4.49 -11.64
CA ILE A 181 9.28 3.56 -12.71
C ILE A 181 10.22 4.20 -13.74
N GLY A 182 10.63 5.46 -13.49
CA GLY A 182 11.57 6.20 -14.33
C GLY A 182 11.00 6.59 -15.69
N GLY A 183 11.80 6.50 -16.73
CA GLY A 183 11.45 7.02 -18.06
C GLY A 183 10.24 6.39 -18.74
N GLN A 184 9.74 5.25 -18.25
CA GLN A 184 8.54 4.62 -18.80
C GLN A 184 7.23 5.19 -18.23
N ALA A 185 7.30 6.07 -17.23
CA ALA A 185 6.12 6.58 -16.52
C ALA A 185 5.13 7.31 -17.45
N THR A 186 5.62 8.12 -18.39
CA THR A 186 4.77 8.82 -19.36
C THR A 186 4.03 7.84 -20.25
N ALA A 187 4.70 6.82 -20.78
CA ALA A 187 4.05 5.82 -21.64
C ALA A 187 2.97 5.02 -20.89
N VAL A 188 3.22 4.65 -19.63
CA VAL A 188 2.21 3.99 -18.79
C VAL A 188 1.02 4.92 -18.53
N HIS A 189 1.28 6.18 -18.16
CA HIS A 189 0.24 7.18 -17.93
C HIS A 189 -0.65 7.39 -19.17
N GLU A 190 -0.05 7.62 -20.34
CA GLU A 190 -0.76 7.86 -21.61
C GLU A 190 -1.56 6.65 -22.08
N SER A 191 -1.12 5.43 -21.73
CA SER A 191 -1.85 4.21 -22.08
C SER A 191 -3.16 4.03 -21.30
N GLY A 192 -3.33 4.71 -20.15
CA GLY A 192 -4.46 4.51 -19.23
C GLY A 192 -4.50 3.13 -18.58
N GLN A 193 -3.42 2.36 -18.69
CA GLN A 193 -3.29 1.01 -18.13
C GLN A 193 -2.73 1.06 -16.71
N THR A 194 -3.08 0.04 -15.91
CA THR A 194 -2.34 -0.26 -14.69
C THR A 194 -0.94 -0.77 -15.02
N LEU A 195 -0.06 -0.82 -14.02
CA LEU A 195 1.26 -1.41 -14.22
C LEU A 195 1.17 -2.90 -14.59
N GLU A 196 0.20 -3.61 -14.03
CA GLU A 196 -0.07 -5.02 -14.36
C GLU A 196 -0.46 -5.18 -15.83
N GLU A 197 -1.40 -4.39 -16.33
CA GLU A 197 -1.85 -4.44 -17.72
C GLU A 197 -0.71 -4.08 -18.67
N TYR A 198 0.03 -3.01 -18.38
CA TYR A 198 1.13 -2.53 -19.22
C TYR A 198 2.28 -3.55 -19.34
N LEU A 199 2.60 -4.25 -18.27
CA LEU A 199 3.67 -5.25 -18.24
C LEU A 199 3.19 -6.66 -18.57
N GLY A 200 1.88 -6.89 -18.70
CA GLY A 200 1.31 -8.22 -18.94
C GLY A 200 1.52 -9.20 -17.78
N VAL A 201 1.49 -8.71 -16.54
CA VAL A 201 1.71 -9.52 -15.35
C VAL A 201 0.43 -9.71 -14.53
N PRO A 202 0.27 -10.83 -13.79
CA PRO A 202 -0.87 -11.00 -12.92
C PRO A 202 -0.82 -10.07 -11.70
N GLY A 203 -2.00 -9.68 -11.22
CA GLY A 203 -2.25 -8.92 -10.00
C GLY A 203 -3.49 -9.44 -9.27
N GLY A 204 -4.28 -8.57 -8.65
CA GLY A 204 -5.58 -8.85 -8.05
C GLY A 204 -5.51 -9.41 -6.63
N SER A 205 -5.77 -10.70 -6.42
CA SER A 205 -5.77 -11.35 -5.10
C SER A 205 -4.44 -12.01 -4.77
N TYR A 206 -4.19 -12.26 -3.47
CA TYR A 206 -3.08 -13.10 -3.00
C TYR A 206 -3.23 -14.56 -3.43
#